data_b5504def857fd02f0891105e06b17f71
#
_entry.id   b5504def857fd02f0891105e06b17f71
#
_cell.length_a   1.000
_cell.length_b   1.000
_cell.length_c   1.000
_cell.angle_alpha   90.00
_cell.angle_beta   90.00
_cell.angle_gamma   90.00
#
_symmetry.space_group_name_H-M   'P 1'
#
loop_
_entity.id
_entity.type
_entity.pdbx_description
1 polymer ?
#
loop_
_entity_poly.entity_id
_entity_poly.type
_entity_poly.pdbx_seq_one_letter_code
_entity_poly.pdbx_strand_id
1 'polypeptide(L)'
;MAKTENGILDSFIGKVGTVVGYKWNGKACIRAYTKEVKNPRTALQVAHREMFKQEVQLAAKMHWAVSLTLRDLAREAGMTAYNLFVKANQRAFGFADGSLQVDYSSLHLSFGDVPPVESPEASRSEANVLSVSFRRGRGAGTDYVYLYAYAPDLGDGYLSAPVYRHEKRLSLALPDHFGDHAVQLYLLVQHAGGNWGNSQYIGALAEGETTEVASEEALPQAQQALSPEGTLALSDGGVVDLATGEVLPDGPDGDKKNSRGRAPTAMRN
;
A
#
# COMPACT_ATOMS: atom_id res chain seq x y z
N MET A 1 -6.03 27.91 24.02
CA MET A 1 -7.34 28.56 23.89
C MET A 1 -8.02 28.01 22.65
N ALA A 2 -9.28 27.57 22.70
CA ALA A 2 -10.01 27.13 21.52
C ALA A 2 -10.52 28.34 20.73
N LYS A 3 -10.59 28.21 19.41
CA LYS A 3 -11.09 29.26 18.50
C LYS A 3 -12.28 28.72 17.73
N THR A 4 -13.28 29.58 17.50
CA THR A 4 -14.43 29.32 16.60
C THR A 4 -14.39 30.34 15.48
N GLU A 5 -14.82 29.98 14.29
CA GLU A 5 -14.83 30.89 13.12
C GLU A 5 -16.19 31.58 12.96
N ASN A 6 -17.31 30.89 13.24
CA ASN A 6 -18.66 31.36 13.01
C ASN A 6 -19.59 31.34 14.26
N GLY A 7 -19.03 31.47 15.45
CA GLY A 7 -19.79 31.56 16.71
C GLY A 7 -20.04 30.23 17.41
N ILE A 8 -20.96 30.24 18.40
CA ILE A 8 -21.14 29.16 19.39
C ILE A 8 -21.68 27.84 18.80
N LEU A 9 -22.35 27.91 17.67
CA LEU A 9 -22.96 26.75 16.98
C LEU A 9 -22.03 26.12 15.93
N ASP A 10 -20.86 26.69 15.70
CA ASP A 10 -19.89 26.17 14.72
C ASP A 10 -18.84 25.26 15.37
N SER A 11 -18.09 24.58 14.51
CA SER A 11 -16.95 23.77 14.93
C SER A 11 -15.89 24.64 15.62
N PHE A 12 -15.42 24.21 16.76
CA PHE A 12 -14.28 24.85 17.44
C PHE A 12 -13.00 24.06 17.20
N ILE A 13 -11.87 24.75 17.17
CA ILE A 13 -10.54 24.14 17.08
C ILE A 13 -9.79 24.42 18.40
N GLY A 14 -9.31 23.34 19.04
CA GLY A 14 -8.58 23.40 20.28
C GLY A 14 -9.29 22.71 21.44
N LYS A 15 -8.77 22.89 22.65
CA LYS A 15 -9.27 22.25 23.88
C LYS A 15 -10.28 23.13 24.60
N VAL A 16 -11.44 22.56 24.94
CA VAL A 16 -12.45 23.14 25.81
C VAL A 16 -12.81 22.12 26.88
N GLY A 17 -12.39 22.40 28.13
CA GLY A 17 -12.62 21.46 29.22
C GLY A 17 -12.06 20.06 28.97
N THR A 18 -12.96 19.08 28.89
CA THR A 18 -12.64 17.66 28.66
C THR A 18 -12.72 17.24 27.17
N VAL A 19 -12.96 18.17 26.25
CA VAL A 19 -13.07 17.87 24.83
C VAL A 19 -12.06 18.68 24.01
N VAL A 20 -11.67 18.10 22.86
CA VAL A 20 -10.79 18.73 21.87
C VAL A 20 -11.49 18.70 20.52
N GLY A 21 -11.73 19.90 19.95
CA GLY A 21 -12.19 20.05 18.57
C GLY A 21 -11.02 20.15 17.62
N TYR A 22 -11.15 19.53 16.44
CA TYR A 22 -10.15 19.58 15.38
C TYR A 22 -10.82 19.38 14.02
N LYS A 23 -10.13 19.77 12.94
CA LYS A 23 -10.57 19.46 11.57
C LYS A 23 -9.79 18.27 11.06
N TRP A 24 -10.48 17.30 10.48
CA TRP A 24 -9.90 16.15 9.80
C TRP A 24 -10.49 16.04 8.40
N ASN A 25 -9.66 16.14 7.38
CA ASN A 25 -10.06 16.06 5.97
C ASN A 25 -11.26 16.98 5.64
N GLY A 26 -11.21 18.22 6.10
CA GLY A 26 -12.28 19.22 5.93
C GLY A 26 -13.49 19.05 6.87
N LYS A 27 -13.60 17.96 7.60
CA LYS A 27 -14.70 17.68 8.54
C LYS A 27 -14.35 18.13 9.96
N ALA A 28 -15.31 18.74 10.64
CA ALA A 28 -15.20 19.07 12.05
C ALA A 28 -15.34 17.80 12.90
N CYS A 29 -14.39 17.55 13.78
CA CYS A 29 -14.35 16.38 14.65
C CYS A 29 -14.14 16.81 16.10
N ILE A 30 -14.71 16.04 17.02
CA ILE A 30 -14.56 16.24 18.46
C ILE A 30 -14.10 14.93 19.10
N ARG A 31 -13.13 15.00 20.00
CA ARG A 31 -12.69 13.84 20.79
C ARG A 31 -12.57 14.19 22.27
N ALA A 32 -12.65 13.19 23.12
CA ALA A 32 -12.33 13.37 24.55
C ALA A 32 -10.86 13.73 24.71
N TYR A 33 -10.57 14.59 25.67
CA TYR A 33 -9.20 14.91 26.08
C TYR A 33 -8.68 13.83 27.04
N THR A 34 -7.61 13.18 26.67
CA THR A 34 -6.93 12.20 27.50
C THR A 34 -5.72 12.88 28.15
N LYS A 35 -5.70 13.00 29.49
CA LYS A 35 -4.60 13.65 30.23
C LYS A 35 -3.29 12.88 30.07
N GLU A 36 -3.35 11.57 30.21
CA GLU A 36 -2.20 10.67 30.13
C GLU A 36 -2.47 9.63 29.06
N VAL A 37 -1.66 9.62 28.03
CA VAL A 37 -1.72 8.60 26.98
C VAL A 37 -0.75 7.49 27.38
N LYS A 38 -1.29 6.34 27.78
CA LYS A 38 -0.46 5.13 27.93
C LYS A 38 0.09 4.77 26.56
N ASN A 39 1.40 4.69 26.45
CA ASN A 39 2.07 4.27 25.25
C ASN A 39 2.82 2.94 25.54
N PRO A 40 2.12 1.80 25.51
CA PRO A 40 2.73 0.52 25.78
C PRO A 40 3.81 0.24 24.71
N ARG A 41 4.93 -0.36 25.15
CA ARG A 41 6.11 -0.65 24.33
C ARG A 41 6.43 -2.14 24.37
N THR A 42 5.42 -2.98 24.11
CA THR A 42 5.72 -4.39 23.88
C THR A 42 6.55 -4.53 22.59
N ALA A 43 7.38 -5.56 22.49
CA ALA A 43 8.22 -5.78 21.32
C ALA A 43 7.40 -5.79 20.01
N LEU A 44 6.23 -6.47 20.04
CA LEU A 44 5.33 -6.53 18.89
C LEU A 44 4.80 -5.15 18.48
N GLN A 45 4.39 -4.31 19.45
CA GLN A 45 3.89 -2.97 19.15
C GLN A 45 4.98 -2.04 18.61
N VAL A 46 6.21 -2.20 19.08
CA VAL A 46 7.35 -1.44 18.54
C VAL A 46 7.62 -1.88 17.10
N ALA A 47 7.65 -3.18 16.82
CA ALA A 47 7.84 -3.71 15.47
C ALA A 47 6.75 -3.22 14.50
N HIS A 48 5.47 -3.30 14.87
CA HIS A 48 4.39 -2.80 14.01
C HIS A 48 4.47 -1.29 13.74
N ARG A 49 4.87 -0.48 14.72
CA ARG A 49 5.04 0.96 14.50
C ARG A 49 6.20 1.25 13.56
N GLU A 50 7.28 0.51 13.68
CA GLU A 50 8.43 0.68 12.79
C GLU A 50 8.11 0.24 11.36
N MET A 51 7.43 -0.91 11.20
CA MET A 51 6.92 -1.37 9.92
C MET A 51 6.03 -0.31 9.25
N PHE A 52 5.00 0.15 9.95
CA PHE A 52 4.09 1.18 9.42
C PHE A 52 4.80 2.49 9.05
N LYS A 53 5.78 2.89 9.86
CA LYS A 53 6.60 4.07 9.56
C LYS A 53 7.38 3.91 8.26
N GLN A 54 7.99 2.74 8.04
CA GLN A 54 8.75 2.45 6.81
C GLN A 54 7.83 2.36 5.58
N GLU A 55 6.64 1.76 5.72
CA GLU A 55 5.62 1.72 4.65
C GLU A 55 5.18 3.14 4.22
N VAL A 56 4.91 4.02 5.20
CA VAL A 56 4.56 5.42 4.91
C VAL A 56 5.74 6.17 4.29
N GLN A 57 6.97 5.89 4.72
CA GLN A 57 8.16 6.46 4.11
C GLN A 57 8.34 6.00 2.65
N LEU A 58 8.08 4.73 2.36
CA LEU A 58 8.07 4.24 0.97
C LEU A 58 7.01 4.95 0.13
N ALA A 59 5.78 5.07 0.65
CA ALA A 59 4.72 5.81 -0.03
C ALA A 59 5.11 7.27 -0.31
N ALA A 60 5.84 7.91 0.61
CA ALA A 60 6.33 9.28 0.43
C ALA A 60 7.46 9.35 -0.63
N LYS A 61 8.34 8.36 -0.71
CA LYS A 61 9.36 8.25 -1.76
C LYS A 61 8.74 8.03 -3.15
N MET A 62 7.63 7.28 -3.21
CA MET A 62 6.87 7.05 -4.44
C MET A 62 5.81 8.15 -4.72
N HIS A 63 5.97 9.34 -4.14
CA HIS A 63 4.94 10.39 -4.09
C HIS A 63 4.40 10.81 -5.47
N TRP A 64 5.23 10.81 -6.52
CA TRP A 64 4.80 11.20 -7.86
C TRP A 64 3.67 10.32 -8.38
N ALA A 65 3.84 9.00 -8.30
CA ALA A 65 2.81 8.06 -8.69
C ALA A 65 1.63 8.08 -7.71
N VAL A 66 1.89 7.96 -6.40
CA VAL A 66 0.87 7.89 -5.34
C VAL A 66 -0.03 9.14 -5.33
N SER A 67 0.57 10.33 -5.48
CA SER A 67 -0.21 11.58 -5.49
C SER A 67 -1.00 11.78 -6.79
N LEU A 68 -0.50 11.30 -7.91
CA LEU A 68 -1.18 11.41 -9.19
C LEU A 68 -2.41 10.49 -9.24
N THR A 69 -2.25 9.23 -8.84
CA THR A 69 -3.24 8.18 -9.08
C THR A 69 -4.25 8.01 -7.95
N LEU A 70 -3.83 8.20 -6.69
CA LEU A 70 -4.65 7.85 -5.52
C LEU A 70 -5.31 9.05 -4.84
N ARG A 71 -5.03 10.29 -5.27
CA ARG A 71 -5.56 11.50 -4.61
C ARG A 71 -7.09 11.52 -4.52
N ASP A 72 -7.76 11.28 -5.64
CA ASP A 72 -9.21 11.41 -5.71
C ASP A 72 -9.90 10.25 -5.01
N LEU A 73 -9.43 9.02 -5.22
CA LEU A 73 -9.90 7.85 -4.48
C LEU A 73 -9.71 8.00 -2.96
N ALA A 74 -8.58 8.53 -2.53
CA ALA A 74 -8.32 8.77 -1.12
C ALA A 74 -9.25 9.84 -0.53
N ARG A 75 -9.56 10.88 -1.30
CA ARG A 75 -10.51 11.93 -0.89
C ARG A 75 -11.90 11.35 -0.70
N GLU A 76 -12.37 10.52 -1.62
CA GLU A 76 -13.66 9.81 -1.51
C GLU A 76 -13.69 8.89 -0.30
N ALA A 77 -12.60 8.17 -0.04
CA ALA A 77 -12.46 7.30 1.13
C ALA A 77 -12.22 8.07 2.46
N GLY A 78 -12.13 9.41 2.43
CA GLY A 78 -11.91 10.23 3.62
C GLY A 78 -10.52 10.06 4.25
N MET A 79 -9.50 9.69 3.48
CA MET A 79 -8.13 9.48 3.95
C MET A 79 -7.09 10.18 3.07
N THR A 80 -5.81 10.08 3.42
CA THR A 80 -4.72 10.59 2.59
C THR A 80 -4.32 9.55 1.53
N ALA A 81 -3.74 10.00 0.40
CA ALA A 81 -3.25 9.09 -0.65
C ALA A 81 -2.22 8.09 -0.11
N TYR A 82 -1.34 8.51 0.79
CA TYR A 82 -0.35 7.64 1.44
C TYR A 82 -0.99 6.55 2.31
N ASN A 83 -2.01 6.91 3.09
CA ASN A 83 -2.74 5.94 3.90
C ASN A 83 -3.51 4.95 3.02
N LEU A 84 -4.08 5.42 1.91
CA LEU A 84 -4.74 4.53 0.95
C LEU A 84 -3.73 3.59 0.30
N PHE A 85 -2.56 4.09 -0.11
CA PHE A 85 -1.48 3.27 -0.66
C PHE A 85 -1.05 2.15 0.29
N VAL A 86 -0.74 2.49 1.54
CA VAL A 86 -0.34 1.49 2.56
C VAL A 86 -1.46 0.49 2.79
N LYS A 87 -2.71 0.95 2.98
CA LYS A 87 -3.86 0.07 3.18
C LYS A 87 -4.09 -0.90 2.02
N ALA A 88 -3.94 -0.43 0.79
CA ALA A 88 -4.19 -1.25 -0.40
C ALA A 88 -3.06 -2.26 -0.68
N ASN A 89 -1.84 -1.96 -0.23
CA ASN A 89 -0.64 -2.75 -0.53
C ASN A 89 -0.12 -3.55 0.67
N GLN A 90 -0.90 -3.75 1.74
CA GLN A 90 -0.45 -4.46 2.95
C GLN A 90 0.15 -5.85 2.66
N ARG A 91 -0.36 -6.54 1.63
CA ARG A 91 0.13 -7.88 1.25
C ARG A 91 1.48 -7.87 0.54
N ALA A 92 1.88 -6.73 -0.03
CA ALA A 92 3.17 -6.55 -0.68
C ALA A 92 4.28 -6.23 0.32
N PHE A 93 3.93 -6.01 1.59
CA PHE A 93 4.87 -5.65 2.64
C PHE A 93 5.11 -6.83 3.57
N GLY A 94 6.38 -7.16 3.79
CA GLY A 94 6.87 -8.04 4.83
C GLY A 94 7.79 -7.27 5.78
N PHE A 95 8.03 -7.81 6.96
CA PHE A 95 8.96 -7.23 7.92
C PHE A 95 9.85 -8.35 8.49
N ALA A 96 11.12 -8.29 8.14
CA ALA A 96 12.12 -9.25 8.60
C ALA A 96 13.39 -8.50 9.01
N ASP A 97 14.07 -8.98 10.05
CA ASP A 97 15.34 -8.45 10.55
C ASP A 97 15.35 -6.93 10.83
N GLY A 98 14.19 -6.39 11.26
CA GLY A 98 14.03 -4.97 11.55
C GLY A 98 13.89 -4.07 10.32
N SER A 99 13.82 -4.64 9.11
CA SER A 99 13.66 -3.92 7.85
C SER A 99 12.38 -4.31 7.10
N LEU A 100 11.83 -3.34 6.36
CA LEU A 100 10.70 -3.58 5.47
C LEU A 100 11.19 -4.36 4.24
N GLN A 101 10.54 -5.48 4.00
CA GLN A 101 10.68 -6.24 2.75
C GLN A 101 9.53 -5.87 1.83
N VAL A 102 9.83 -5.52 0.59
CA VAL A 102 8.83 -5.04 -0.37
C VAL A 102 8.82 -5.96 -1.58
N ASP A 103 7.66 -6.56 -1.84
CA ASP A 103 7.42 -7.22 -3.12
C ASP A 103 6.91 -6.19 -4.14
N TYR A 104 7.84 -5.66 -4.91
CA TYR A 104 7.53 -4.65 -5.93
C TYR A 104 6.59 -5.16 -7.02
N SER A 105 6.58 -6.46 -7.31
CA SER A 105 5.70 -7.05 -8.31
C SER A 105 4.23 -7.05 -7.90
N SER A 106 3.98 -7.12 -6.61
CA SER A 106 2.63 -7.10 -6.02
C SER A 106 2.16 -5.70 -5.64
N LEU A 107 2.99 -4.65 -5.81
CA LEU A 107 2.60 -3.28 -5.50
C LEU A 107 1.65 -2.70 -6.55
N HIS A 108 0.56 -2.13 -6.07
CA HIS A 108 -0.40 -1.39 -6.88
C HIS A 108 -0.26 0.11 -6.63
N LEU A 109 0.06 0.85 -7.68
CA LEU A 109 0.19 2.32 -7.67
C LEU A 109 -1.09 3.02 -8.11
N SER A 110 -1.96 2.33 -8.85
CA SER A 110 -3.26 2.83 -9.28
C SER A 110 -4.30 1.71 -9.26
N PHE A 111 -5.57 2.09 -9.15
CA PHE A 111 -6.71 1.19 -9.10
C PHE A 111 -7.82 1.72 -10.00
N GLY A 112 -8.50 0.82 -10.70
CA GLY A 112 -9.68 1.12 -11.49
C GLY A 112 -9.90 0.13 -12.63
N ASP A 113 -10.87 0.45 -13.48
CA ASP A 113 -11.41 -0.47 -14.47
C ASP A 113 -10.86 -0.26 -15.90
N VAL A 114 -9.96 0.72 -16.09
CA VAL A 114 -9.36 0.95 -17.42
C VAL A 114 -8.45 -0.23 -17.74
N PRO A 115 -8.66 -0.90 -18.90
CA PRO A 115 -7.89 -2.08 -19.24
C PRO A 115 -6.38 -1.77 -19.35
N PRO A 116 -5.50 -2.67 -18.88
CA PRO A 116 -4.05 -2.54 -19.04
C PRO A 116 -3.64 -2.58 -20.51
N VAL A 117 -2.40 -2.21 -20.81
CA VAL A 117 -1.80 -2.46 -22.12
C VAL A 117 -1.38 -3.91 -22.23
N GLU A 118 -1.25 -4.42 -23.47
CA GLU A 118 -0.84 -5.80 -23.72
C GLU A 118 0.64 -5.88 -24.11
N SER A 119 1.30 -6.95 -23.67
CA SER A 119 2.69 -7.29 -24.01
C SER A 119 3.66 -6.10 -23.89
N PRO A 120 3.80 -5.48 -22.70
CA PRO A 120 4.76 -4.41 -22.54
C PRO A 120 6.19 -4.97 -22.52
N GLU A 121 7.06 -4.40 -23.30
CA GLU A 121 8.49 -4.70 -23.36
C GLU A 121 9.26 -3.45 -23.00
N ALA A 122 10.18 -3.54 -22.06
CA ALA A 122 10.98 -2.41 -21.62
C ALA A 122 12.47 -2.69 -21.84
N SER A 123 13.20 -1.68 -22.23
CA SER A 123 14.66 -1.70 -22.34
C SER A 123 15.24 -0.43 -21.75
N ARG A 124 16.45 -0.53 -21.19
CA ARG A 124 17.22 0.60 -20.67
C ARG A 124 18.53 0.69 -21.41
N SER A 125 18.79 1.83 -22.03
CA SER A 125 20.05 2.10 -22.72
C SER A 125 21.15 2.57 -21.75
N GLU A 126 22.42 2.48 -22.17
CA GLU A 126 23.59 3.01 -21.46
C GLU A 126 23.51 4.54 -21.20
N ALA A 127 22.67 5.25 -21.97
CA ALA A 127 22.41 6.68 -21.77
C ALA A 127 21.25 6.96 -20.77
N ASN A 128 20.91 6.01 -19.89
CA ASN A 128 19.81 6.13 -18.91
C ASN A 128 18.44 6.45 -19.54
N VAL A 129 18.21 6.03 -20.77
CA VAL A 129 16.91 6.19 -21.42
C VAL A 129 16.14 4.86 -21.37
N LEU A 130 15.00 4.89 -20.68
CA LEU A 130 14.04 3.81 -20.68
C LEU A 130 13.17 3.93 -21.93
N SER A 131 13.00 2.83 -22.65
CA SER A 131 12.10 2.72 -23.80
C SER A 131 11.14 1.57 -23.54
N VAL A 132 9.84 1.84 -23.65
CA VAL A 132 8.79 0.83 -23.46
C VAL A 132 7.95 0.76 -24.73
N SER A 133 7.82 -0.45 -25.28
CA SER A 133 6.87 -0.74 -26.36
C SER A 133 5.73 -1.60 -25.81
N PHE A 134 4.55 -1.45 -26.35
CA PHE A 134 3.37 -2.20 -25.92
C PHE A 134 2.32 -2.31 -27.02
N ARG A 135 1.40 -3.25 -26.89
CA ARG A 135 0.21 -3.34 -27.74
C ARG A 135 -0.95 -2.62 -27.07
N ARG A 136 -1.81 -2.01 -27.88
CA ARG A 136 -2.94 -1.21 -27.40
C ARG A 136 -3.89 -2.01 -26.49
N GLY A 137 -4.13 -3.28 -26.81
CA GLY A 137 -5.12 -4.10 -26.13
C GLY A 137 -6.56 -3.57 -26.31
N ARG A 138 -7.42 -3.86 -25.32
CA ARG A 138 -8.87 -3.55 -25.35
C ARG A 138 -9.21 -2.08 -25.04
N GLY A 139 -8.27 -1.28 -24.57
CA GLY A 139 -8.53 0.12 -24.18
C GLY A 139 -8.69 1.07 -25.36
N ALA A 140 -9.19 2.28 -25.10
CA ALA A 140 -9.34 3.33 -26.08
C ALA A 140 -7.96 3.85 -26.54
N GLY A 141 -7.81 4.18 -27.83
CA GLY A 141 -6.55 4.72 -28.34
C GLY A 141 -6.20 6.09 -27.75
N THR A 142 -7.18 6.79 -27.22
CA THR A 142 -7.06 8.12 -26.59
C THR A 142 -6.74 8.06 -25.11
N ASP A 143 -6.64 6.87 -24.51
CA ASP A 143 -6.19 6.72 -23.13
C ASP A 143 -4.73 7.18 -23.02
N TYR A 144 -4.38 7.72 -21.85
CA TYR A 144 -3.02 8.13 -21.52
C TYR A 144 -2.28 6.98 -20.87
N VAL A 145 -1.03 6.79 -21.27
CA VAL A 145 -0.11 5.80 -20.69
C VAL A 145 1.09 6.55 -20.09
N TYR A 146 1.41 6.24 -18.84
CA TYR A 146 2.54 6.79 -18.12
C TYR A 146 3.50 5.66 -17.76
N LEU A 147 4.78 5.93 -17.75
CA LEU A 147 5.82 5.06 -17.17
C LEU A 147 6.29 5.67 -15.87
N TYR A 148 6.27 4.88 -14.82
CA TYR A 148 6.88 5.21 -13.54
C TYR A 148 8.05 4.29 -13.28
N ALA A 149 9.23 4.87 -13.05
CA ALA A 149 10.46 4.19 -12.69
C ALA A 149 10.81 4.53 -11.24
N TYR A 150 11.07 3.53 -10.42
CA TYR A 150 11.44 3.69 -9.01
C TYR A 150 12.74 2.94 -8.73
N ALA A 151 13.75 3.63 -8.20
CA ALA A 151 15.01 3.04 -7.75
C ALA A 151 14.97 2.83 -6.23
N PRO A 152 14.86 1.57 -5.74
CA PRO A 152 14.78 1.28 -4.32
C PRO A 152 15.99 1.77 -3.52
N ASP A 153 17.18 1.60 -4.08
CA ASP A 153 18.45 1.96 -3.46
C ASP A 153 18.58 3.47 -3.24
N LEU A 154 18.13 4.27 -4.21
CA LEU A 154 18.08 5.73 -4.10
C LEU A 154 16.89 6.20 -3.26
N GLY A 155 15.83 5.39 -3.24
CA GLY A 155 14.55 5.79 -2.66
C GLY A 155 13.90 6.95 -3.42
N ASP A 156 14.12 7.02 -4.73
CA ASP A 156 13.57 8.04 -5.61
C ASP A 156 12.86 7.41 -6.80
N GLY A 157 11.90 8.15 -7.37
CA GLY A 157 11.10 7.67 -8.48
C GLY A 157 10.79 8.78 -9.48
N TYR A 158 10.75 8.41 -10.76
CA TYR A 158 10.55 9.35 -11.85
C TYR A 158 9.37 8.93 -12.72
N LEU A 159 8.51 9.90 -13.06
CA LEU A 159 7.31 9.70 -13.84
C LEU A 159 7.47 10.33 -15.23
N SER A 160 7.14 9.59 -16.28
CA SER A 160 7.17 10.10 -17.64
C SER A 160 6.06 11.13 -17.90
N ALA A 161 6.23 11.93 -18.95
CA ALA A 161 5.09 12.57 -19.59
C ALA A 161 4.12 11.50 -20.13
N PRO A 162 2.81 11.78 -20.16
CA PRO A 162 1.83 10.88 -20.76
C PRO A 162 2.00 10.79 -22.28
N VAL A 163 1.77 9.58 -22.80
CA VAL A 163 1.62 9.35 -24.24
C VAL A 163 0.25 8.76 -24.53
N TYR A 164 -0.26 8.94 -25.74
CA TYR A 164 -1.50 8.28 -26.12
C TYR A 164 -1.28 6.77 -26.34
N ARG A 165 -2.24 5.99 -25.88
CA ARG A 165 -2.20 4.53 -26.02
C ARG A 165 -2.02 4.05 -27.45
N HIS A 166 -2.51 4.80 -28.44
CA HIS A 166 -2.34 4.43 -29.86
C HIS A 166 -0.91 4.62 -30.38
N GLU A 167 -0.04 5.35 -29.67
CA GLU A 167 1.36 5.54 -30.05
C GLU A 167 2.18 4.27 -29.82
N LYS A 168 1.73 3.39 -28.92
CA LYS A 168 2.32 2.06 -28.64
C LYS A 168 3.78 2.09 -28.19
N ARG A 169 4.34 3.25 -27.92
CA ARG A 169 5.72 3.44 -27.50
C ARG A 169 5.82 4.64 -26.57
N LEU A 170 6.66 4.51 -25.57
CA LEU A 170 6.95 5.53 -24.60
C LEU A 170 8.45 5.52 -24.29
N SER A 171 9.07 6.70 -24.13
CA SER A 171 10.46 6.81 -23.69
C SER A 171 10.56 7.77 -22.48
N LEU A 172 11.47 7.48 -21.58
CA LEU A 172 11.73 8.26 -20.39
C LEU A 172 13.24 8.37 -20.18
N ALA A 173 13.77 9.57 -20.25
CA ALA A 173 15.16 9.83 -19.84
C ALA A 173 15.21 9.96 -18.32
N LEU A 174 15.95 9.09 -17.67
CA LEU A 174 16.18 9.16 -16.23
C LEU A 174 17.26 10.21 -15.93
N PRO A 175 17.16 10.92 -14.78
CA PRO A 175 18.22 11.79 -14.31
C PRO A 175 19.53 11.04 -14.07
N ASP A 176 20.67 11.74 -14.21
CA ASP A 176 21.99 11.14 -14.09
C ASP A 176 22.27 10.42 -12.77
N HIS A 177 21.61 10.85 -11.68
CA HIS A 177 21.78 10.22 -10.37
C HIS A 177 21.18 8.81 -10.27
N PHE A 178 20.36 8.38 -11.25
CA PHE A 178 19.88 7.00 -11.32
C PHE A 178 20.99 6.04 -11.76
N GLY A 179 22.02 6.52 -12.52
CA GLY A 179 23.21 5.76 -12.88
C GLY A 179 22.96 4.28 -13.12
N ASP A 180 23.75 3.42 -12.51
CA ASP A 180 23.66 1.96 -12.64
C ASP A 180 22.61 1.32 -11.73
N HIS A 181 21.87 2.11 -10.94
CA HIS A 181 20.89 1.57 -10.00
C HIS A 181 19.74 0.88 -10.73
N ALA A 182 19.36 -0.32 -10.25
CA ALA A 182 18.22 -1.04 -10.79
C ALA A 182 16.92 -0.27 -10.52
N VAL A 183 16.04 -0.21 -11.50
CA VAL A 183 14.77 0.49 -11.42
C VAL A 183 13.60 -0.48 -11.55
N GLN A 184 12.59 -0.31 -10.71
CA GLN A 184 11.32 -1.01 -10.77
C GLN A 184 10.38 -0.24 -11.68
N LEU A 185 9.77 -0.90 -12.66
CA LEU A 185 8.98 -0.26 -13.71
C LEU A 185 7.50 -0.58 -13.60
N TYR A 186 6.68 0.47 -13.66
CA TYR A 186 5.23 0.37 -13.65
C TYR A 186 4.61 1.18 -14.79
N LEU A 187 3.65 0.59 -15.49
CA LEU A 187 2.76 1.30 -16.40
C LEU A 187 1.47 1.69 -15.69
N LEU A 188 1.08 2.92 -15.88
CA LEU A 188 -0.16 3.49 -15.34
C LEU A 188 -1.00 3.94 -16.54
N VAL A 189 -2.26 3.52 -16.59
CA VAL A 189 -3.16 3.86 -17.68
C VAL A 189 -4.31 4.70 -17.14
N GLN A 190 -4.56 5.83 -17.80
CA GLN A 190 -5.65 6.75 -17.47
C GLN A 190 -6.56 6.95 -18.68
N HIS A 191 -7.84 6.77 -18.49
CA HIS A 191 -8.84 7.13 -19.49
C HIS A 191 -8.90 8.66 -19.67
N ALA A 192 -9.21 9.13 -20.86
CA ALA A 192 -9.35 10.55 -21.16
C ALA A 192 -10.35 11.29 -20.23
N GLY A 193 -11.31 10.57 -19.64
CA GLY A 193 -12.25 11.07 -18.63
C GLY A 193 -11.69 11.17 -17.20
N GLY A 194 -10.40 10.84 -16.99
CA GLY A 194 -9.73 10.95 -15.68
C GLY A 194 -9.68 9.67 -14.86
N ASN A 195 -10.45 8.62 -15.21
CA ASN A 195 -10.45 7.35 -14.50
C ASN A 195 -9.15 6.59 -14.74
N TRP A 196 -8.66 5.92 -13.70
CA TRP A 196 -7.45 5.10 -13.77
C TRP A 196 -7.78 3.62 -14.02
N GLY A 197 -6.80 2.88 -14.51
CA GLY A 197 -6.74 1.42 -14.47
C GLY A 197 -5.85 0.93 -13.34
N ASN A 198 -5.80 -0.37 -13.14
CA ASN A 198 -4.81 -0.99 -12.26
C ASN A 198 -3.40 -0.78 -12.84
N SER A 199 -2.46 -0.43 -11.97
CA SER A 199 -1.05 -0.34 -12.38
C SER A 199 -0.52 -1.71 -12.81
N GLN A 200 0.34 -1.71 -13.81
CA GLN A 200 0.94 -2.92 -14.35
C GLN A 200 2.45 -2.88 -14.08
N TYR A 201 2.94 -3.84 -13.30
CA TYR A 201 4.37 -4.03 -13.11
C TYR A 201 4.98 -4.68 -14.35
N ILE A 202 6.11 -4.14 -14.84
CA ILE A 202 6.77 -4.66 -16.05
C ILE A 202 8.03 -5.47 -15.68
N GLY A 203 8.67 -5.14 -14.58
CA GLY A 203 9.90 -5.78 -14.13
C GLY A 203 10.89 -4.79 -13.52
N ALA A 204 12.06 -5.31 -13.17
CA ALA A 204 13.21 -4.53 -12.76
C ALA A 204 14.21 -4.47 -13.92
N LEU A 205 14.84 -3.32 -14.14
CA LEU A 205 15.89 -3.17 -15.14
C LEU A 205 17.13 -2.52 -14.54
N ALA A 206 18.27 -3.15 -14.74
CA ALA A 206 19.58 -2.51 -14.59
C ALA A 206 19.98 -1.82 -15.91
N GLU A 207 21.10 -1.16 -15.93
CA GLU A 207 21.63 -0.52 -17.14
C GLU A 207 21.97 -1.57 -18.23
N GLY A 208 21.56 -1.29 -19.46
CA GLY A 208 21.80 -2.19 -20.58
C GLY A 208 20.89 -3.41 -20.68
N GLU A 209 19.92 -3.55 -19.77
CA GLU A 209 19.00 -4.68 -19.74
C GLU A 209 17.71 -4.44 -20.54
N THR A 210 17.08 -5.56 -20.95
CA THR A 210 15.76 -5.59 -21.58
C THR A 210 14.89 -6.59 -20.82
N THR A 211 13.64 -6.22 -20.51
CA THR A 211 12.69 -7.20 -19.98
C THR A 211 12.24 -8.10 -21.12
N GLU A 212 12.57 -9.37 -21.06
CA GLU A 212 11.88 -10.38 -21.87
C GLU A 212 10.48 -10.57 -21.29
N VAL A 213 9.47 -10.52 -22.15
CA VAL A 213 8.10 -10.86 -21.76
C VAL A 213 8.12 -12.31 -21.28
N ALA A 214 7.87 -12.53 -20.00
CA ALA A 214 7.43 -13.85 -19.56
C ALA A 214 6.17 -14.15 -20.39
N SER A 215 6.34 -15.04 -21.36
CA SER A 215 5.24 -15.60 -22.14
C SER A 215 4.17 -16.05 -21.14
N GLU A 216 2.95 -15.78 -21.50
CA GLU A 216 1.70 -16.05 -20.79
C GLU A 216 1.54 -17.58 -20.55
N GLU A 217 2.36 -18.14 -19.66
CA GLU A 217 2.19 -19.49 -19.11
C GLU A 217 2.34 -19.42 -17.59
N ALA A 218 1.22 -19.78 -16.95
CA ALA A 218 1.03 -19.93 -15.51
C ALA A 218 0.74 -18.62 -14.73
N LEU A 219 -0.48 -18.14 -14.88
CA LEU A 219 -1.24 -17.69 -13.71
C LEU A 219 -1.29 -18.88 -12.72
N PRO A 220 -0.67 -18.84 -11.57
CA PRO A 220 -1.03 -19.77 -10.53
C PRO A 220 -2.48 -19.47 -10.19
N GLN A 221 -3.34 -20.46 -10.36
CA GLN A 221 -4.70 -20.47 -9.81
C GLN A 221 -4.61 -20.42 -8.29
N ALA A 222 -4.37 -19.26 -7.73
CA ALA A 222 -4.56 -18.95 -6.33
C ALA A 222 -5.89 -18.20 -6.15
N GLN A 223 -6.93 -18.71 -6.83
CA GLN A 223 -8.30 -18.52 -6.41
C GLN A 223 -8.67 -19.69 -5.49
N GLN A 224 -8.19 -19.66 -4.26
CA GLN A 224 -8.82 -20.42 -3.18
C GLN A 224 -8.62 -19.71 -1.86
N ALA A 225 -9.76 -19.39 -1.25
CA ALA A 225 -9.99 -19.03 0.15
C ALA A 225 -9.45 -17.66 0.60
N LEU A 226 -10.18 -16.62 0.24
CA LEU A 226 -10.43 -15.52 1.15
C LEU A 226 -11.27 -16.06 2.32
N SER A 227 -10.62 -16.46 3.40
CA SER A 227 -11.29 -16.48 4.70
C SER A 227 -11.46 -15.01 5.13
N PRO A 228 -12.63 -14.60 5.62
CA PRO A 228 -12.92 -13.21 5.98
C PRO A 228 -12.28 -12.76 7.29
N GLU A 229 -11.31 -13.49 7.83
CA GLU A 229 -10.69 -13.22 9.12
C GLU A 229 -9.21 -12.89 8.92
N GLY A 230 -8.88 -11.62 9.21
CA GLY A 230 -7.50 -11.15 9.22
C GLY A 230 -6.72 -11.82 10.36
N THR A 231 -5.96 -12.85 10.06
CA THR A 231 -5.10 -13.55 11.01
C THR A 231 -3.63 -13.38 10.63
N LEU A 232 -2.76 -13.19 11.61
CA LEU A 232 -1.31 -13.16 11.46
C LEU A 232 -0.71 -14.44 12.04
N ALA A 233 0.07 -15.17 11.23
CA ALA A 233 0.87 -16.29 11.71
C ALA A 233 2.12 -15.77 12.41
N LEU A 234 2.38 -16.27 13.61
CA LEU A 234 3.58 -16.01 14.39
C LEU A 234 4.67 -17.03 14.05
N SER A 235 5.93 -16.64 14.19
CA SER A 235 7.09 -17.49 13.91
C SER A 235 7.22 -18.73 14.80
N ASP A 236 6.40 -18.85 15.84
CA ASP A 236 6.29 -19.97 16.76
C ASP A 236 5.08 -20.89 16.49
N GLY A 237 4.38 -20.70 15.37
CA GLY A 237 3.23 -21.50 14.94
C GLY A 237 1.88 -21.01 15.45
N GLY A 238 1.81 -19.96 16.25
CA GLY A 238 0.57 -19.36 16.72
C GLY A 238 -0.08 -18.45 15.65
N VAL A 239 -1.41 -18.36 15.66
CA VAL A 239 -2.19 -17.48 14.80
C VAL A 239 -2.90 -16.45 15.66
N VAL A 240 -2.76 -15.17 15.35
CA VAL A 240 -3.41 -14.06 16.06
C VAL A 240 -4.53 -13.47 15.20
N ASP A 241 -5.71 -13.33 15.76
CA ASP A 241 -6.81 -12.57 15.17
C ASP A 241 -6.51 -11.07 15.27
N LEU A 242 -6.45 -10.38 14.14
CA LEU A 242 -6.13 -8.96 14.05
C LEU A 242 -7.24 -8.04 14.54
N ALA A 243 -8.46 -8.54 14.65
CA ALA A 243 -9.61 -7.76 15.12
C ALA A 243 -9.72 -7.77 16.64
N THR A 244 -9.41 -8.91 17.28
CA THR A 244 -9.52 -9.12 18.73
C THR A 244 -8.20 -9.10 19.45
N GLY A 245 -7.08 -9.35 18.76
CA GLY A 245 -5.75 -9.45 19.35
C GLY A 245 -5.51 -10.72 20.18
N GLU A 246 -6.41 -11.71 20.07
CA GLU A 246 -6.29 -12.99 20.76
C GLU A 246 -5.50 -14.01 19.95
N VAL A 247 -4.65 -14.78 20.63
CA VAL A 247 -3.92 -15.90 20.04
C VAL A 247 -4.87 -17.09 19.91
N LEU A 248 -5.17 -17.48 18.67
CA LEU A 248 -6.00 -18.65 18.40
C LEU A 248 -5.17 -19.93 18.65
N PRO A 249 -5.74 -20.94 19.32
CA PRO A 249 -5.06 -22.23 19.50
C PRO A 249 -4.95 -22.95 18.15
N ASP A 250 -3.83 -23.65 17.96
CA ASP A 250 -3.57 -24.50 16.79
C ASP A 250 -4.75 -25.43 16.51
N GLY A 251 -5.05 -25.59 15.23
CA GLY A 251 -6.15 -26.40 14.73
C GLY A 251 -6.11 -27.88 15.17
N PRO A 252 -7.11 -28.70 14.81
CA PRO A 252 -7.51 -29.88 15.52
C PRO A 252 -6.54 -31.04 15.34
N ASP A 253 -5.57 -31.15 16.26
CA ASP A 253 -4.96 -32.45 16.59
C ASP A 253 -4.29 -32.34 17.97
N GLY A 254 -4.88 -33.03 18.94
CA GLY A 254 -4.19 -33.19 20.22
C GLY A 254 -5.09 -33.36 21.44
N ASP A 255 -6.00 -34.31 21.36
CA ASP A 255 -6.63 -34.93 22.53
C ASP A 255 -5.59 -35.32 23.58
N LYS A 256 -5.45 -34.56 24.68
CA LYS A 256 -4.90 -35.05 25.95
C LYS A 256 -5.47 -34.25 27.13
N LYS A 257 -6.53 -34.86 27.71
CA LYS A 257 -6.88 -34.92 29.13
C LYS A 257 -6.03 -34.03 30.08
N ASN A 258 -6.66 -33.08 30.70
CA ASN A 258 -6.35 -32.78 32.07
C ASN A 258 -7.63 -32.54 32.90
N SER A 259 -8.16 -33.64 33.37
CA SER A 259 -9.15 -33.73 34.45
C SER A 259 -8.44 -33.37 35.77
N ARG A 260 -8.68 -32.19 36.30
CA ARG A 260 -8.56 -31.93 37.71
C ARG A 260 -9.82 -31.24 38.21
N GLY A 261 -10.63 -32.07 38.88
CA GLY A 261 -11.85 -31.70 39.53
C GLY A 261 -11.65 -30.58 40.56
N ARG A 262 -12.59 -29.67 40.57
CA ARG A 262 -12.85 -28.80 41.71
C ARG A 262 -14.20 -29.20 42.30
N ALA A 263 -14.13 -29.80 43.48
CA ALA A 263 -15.26 -30.15 44.29
C ALA A 263 -16.10 -28.89 44.69
N PRO A 264 -17.41 -28.99 44.83
CA PRO A 264 -18.25 -27.91 45.31
C PRO A 264 -18.13 -27.79 46.83
N THR A 265 -17.85 -26.60 47.31
CA THR A 265 -17.92 -26.24 48.71
C THR A 265 -19.35 -26.00 49.10
N ALA A 266 -19.86 -26.86 49.98
CA ALA A 266 -21.19 -26.77 50.56
C ALA A 266 -21.36 -25.54 51.45
N MET A 267 -22.49 -24.88 51.34
CA MET A 267 -23.02 -23.94 52.31
C MET A 267 -23.29 -24.65 53.66
N ARG A 268 -22.88 -24.04 54.74
CA ARG A 268 -23.49 -24.26 56.08
C ARG A 268 -23.70 -22.93 56.76
N ASN A 269 -24.96 -22.72 57.08
CA ASN A 269 -25.59 -21.88 58.11
C ASN A 269 -24.95 -20.53 58.47
#